data_074afbdf626b8c6dc2b7434f310c63d2
#
_entry.id   074afbdf626b8c6dc2b7434f310c63d2
#
_cell.length_a   1.000
_cell.length_b   1.000
_cell.length_c   1.000
_cell.angle_alpha   90.00
_cell.angle_beta   90.00
_cell.angle_gamma   90.00
#
_symmetry.space_group_name_H-M   'P 1'
#
loop_
_entity.id
_entity.type
_entity.pdbx_description
1 polymer ?
#
loop_
_entity_poly.entity_id
_entity_poly.type
_entity_poly.pdbx_seq_one_letter_code
_entity_poly.pdbx_strand_id
1 'polypeptide(L)'
;MSRGIDGTFFEIHHHNTAEGKYWNPALDSFTAENWREKVREIAALKMEYIVVMATALYDRCYFESSVFPLADIPCADPIEAVLDEADKCGIKVFLGNGFYGDWTKPGVNITSGEVIDRSFKAMDELTEKYAHHSSFYGWYFPDETCIILRFSGDFMKYVNLCSARCHEITPDKKTLIAPYGTNLTLTNSKYIDALASLDVDFIAYQDEIGVKKTRVWQSERIFERLKKAHDKAGRAALWADIELFKFEGMVYKSALLPADFKRIERQIANVAPYADKIIGYQYIGLMNPEDSGSFAGHESSVELYRQYAEYLKK
;
A
#
# COMPACT_ATOMS: atom_id res chain seq x y z
N MET A 1 5.99 -13.93 -21.63
CA MET A 1 4.90 -13.52 -20.75
C MET A 1 5.10 -12.04 -20.39
N SER A 2 4.07 -11.23 -20.56
CA SER A 2 4.08 -9.83 -20.12
C SER A 2 4.24 -9.78 -18.60
N ARG A 3 5.04 -8.83 -18.07
CA ARG A 3 5.17 -8.63 -16.63
C ARG A 3 3.86 -8.07 -16.07
N GLY A 4 3.30 -8.70 -15.04
CA GLY A 4 2.12 -8.23 -14.34
C GLY A 4 2.45 -7.34 -13.14
N ILE A 5 1.40 -6.97 -12.39
CA ILE A 5 1.47 -6.35 -11.08
C ILE A 5 1.70 -7.46 -10.06
N ASP A 6 2.74 -7.33 -9.23
CA ASP A 6 3.13 -8.35 -8.27
C ASP A 6 2.28 -8.31 -6.98
N GLY A 7 1.63 -7.18 -6.68
CA GLY A 7 0.82 -7.03 -5.47
C GLY A 7 -0.02 -5.76 -5.47
N THR A 8 -0.76 -5.53 -4.41
CA THR A 8 -1.66 -4.39 -4.33
C THR A 8 -1.78 -3.85 -2.91
N PHE A 9 -2.04 -2.55 -2.80
CA PHE A 9 -2.60 -1.99 -1.58
C PHE A 9 -4.02 -2.48 -1.36
N PHE A 10 -4.39 -2.58 -0.10
CA PHE A 10 -5.66 -3.11 0.37
C PHE A 10 -6.15 -2.27 1.54
N GLU A 11 -7.27 -1.61 1.38
CA GLU A 11 -7.88 -0.78 2.42
C GLU A 11 -9.17 -1.42 2.94
N ILE A 12 -9.34 -1.43 4.26
CA ILE A 12 -10.61 -1.79 4.90
C ILE A 12 -11.62 -0.64 4.72
N HIS A 13 -11.14 0.62 4.82
CA HIS A 13 -11.84 1.82 4.38
C HIS A 13 -10.84 2.81 3.81
N HIS A 14 -11.26 3.53 2.79
CA HIS A 14 -10.46 4.63 2.27
C HIS A 14 -10.54 5.81 3.25
N HIS A 15 -9.37 6.30 3.65
CA HIS A 15 -9.23 7.39 4.61
C HIS A 15 -9.82 8.72 4.12
N ASN A 16 -9.82 9.00 2.82
CA ASN A 16 -10.50 10.16 2.23
C ASN A 16 -11.88 9.73 1.70
N THR A 17 -12.94 10.12 2.40
CA THR A 17 -14.31 9.72 2.07
C THR A 17 -14.79 10.23 0.69
N ALA A 18 -14.26 11.36 0.22
CA ALA A 18 -14.58 11.86 -1.13
C ALA A 18 -13.96 10.97 -2.23
N GLU A 19 -12.78 10.42 -1.98
CA GLU A 19 -12.09 9.50 -2.88
C GLU A 19 -12.72 8.11 -2.85
N GLY A 20 -13.02 7.59 -1.64
CA GLY A 20 -13.68 6.30 -1.42
C GLY A 20 -15.21 6.28 -1.68
N LYS A 21 -15.77 7.30 -2.29
CA LYS A 21 -17.22 7.48 -2.51
C LYS A 21 -17.95 6.25 -3.03
N TYR A 22 -17.33 5.50 -3.94
CA TYR A 22 -17.96 4.38 -4.62
C TYR A 22 -17.74 3.03 -3.94
N TRP A 23 -16.88 2.93 -2.94
CA TRP A 23 -16.64 1.64 -2.28
C TRP A 23 -16.78 1.67 -0.76
N ASN A 24 -16.45 2.76 -0.05
CA ASN A 24 -16.63 2.80 1.40
C ASN A 24 -18.04 2.39 1.84
N PRO A 25 -19.14 2.87 1.22
CA PRO A 25 -20.48 2.43 1.64
C PRO A 25 -20.75 0.92 1.46
N ALA A 26 -20.11 0.26 0.50
CA ALA A 26 -20.21 -1.17 0.34
C ALA A 26 -19.42 -1.91 1.42
N LEU A 27 -18.22 -1.40 1.76
CA LEU A 27 -17.35 -1.98 2.77
C LEU A 27 -17.95 -1.94 4.17
N ASP A 28 -18.83 -0.96 4.46
CA ASP A 28 -19.61 -0.88 5.69
C ASP A 28 -20.50 -2.11 5.96
N SER A 29 -20.77 -2.92 4.92
CA SER A 29 -21.58 -4.13 5.03
C SER A 29 -20.79 -5.44 4.89
N PHE A 30 -19.46 -5.35 4.69
CA PHE A 30 -18.63 -6.52 4.44
C PHE A 30 -18.53 -7.43 5.67
N THR A 31 -18.82 -8.71 5.42
CA THR A 31 -18.60 -9.82 6.37
C THR A 31 -17.18 -10.37 6.20
N ALA A 32 -16.76 -11.27 7.08
CA ALA A 32 -15.50 -11.98 6.95
C ALA A 32 -15.35 -12.70 5.59
N GLU A 33 -16.48 -13.25 5.07
CA GLU A 33 -16.46 -13.95 3.78
C GLU A 33 -16.23 -12.99 2.60
N ASN A 34 -16.76 -11.77 2.67
CA ASN A 34 -16.49 -10.76 1.64
C ASN A 34 -14.99 -10.39 1.58
N TRP A 35 -14.33 -10.25 2.74
CA TRP A 35 -12.89 -9.99 2.80
C TRP A 35 -12.07 -11.17 2.24
N ARG A 36 -12.45 -12.41 2.56
CA ARG A 36 -11.81 -13.61 2.00
C ARG A 36 -11.99 -13.67 0.48
N GLU A 37 -13.18 -13.37 -0.02
CA GLU A 37 -13.42 -13.33 -1.48
C GLU A 37 -12.50 -12.31 -2.17
N LYS A 38 -12.30 -11.13 -1.61
CA LYS A 38 -11.34 -10.14 -2.16
C LYS A 38 -9.91 -10.69 -2.24
N VAL A 39 -9.47 -11.45 -1.25
CA VAL A 39 -8.15 -12.10 -1.31
C VAL A 39 -8.09 -13.14 -2.44
N ARG A 40 -9.14 -13.96 -2.61
CA ARG A 40 -9.21 -14.95 -3.71
C ARG A 40 -9.22 -14.28 -5.09
N GLU A 41 -9.93 -13.16 -5.23
CA GLU A 41 -9.95 -12.37 -6.47
C GLU A 41 -8.54 -11.83 -6.82
N ILE A 42 -7.79 -11.33 -5.82
CA ILE A 42 -6.41 -10.88 -5.96
C ILE A 42 -5.50 -12.06 -6.36
N ALA A 43 -5.66 -13.21 -5.70
CA ALA A 43 -4.92 -14.43 -6.03
C ALA A 43 -5.17 -14.91 -7.48
N ALA A 44 -6.41 -14.80 -7.96
CA ALA A 44 -6.78 -15.15 -9.33
C ALA A 44 -6.05 -14.28 -10.38
N LEU A 45 -5.66 -13.06 -10.03
CA LEU A 45 -4.81 -12.17 -10.84
C LEU A 45 -3.31 -12.44 -10.66
N LYS A 46 -2.92 -13.53 -9.97
CA LYS A 46 -1.54 -13.94 -9.72
C LYS A 46 -0.71 -12.89 -8.97
N MET A 47 -1.33 -12.08 -8.17
CA MET A 47 -0.64 -11.16 -7.28
C MET A 47 -0.11 -11.95 -6.06
N GLU A 48 1.14 -11.68 -5.70
CA GLU A 48 1.87 -12.36 -4.61
C GLU A 48 1.82 -11.59 -3.30
N TYR A 49 1.49 -10.29 -3.35
CA TYR A 49 1.56 -9.39 -2.19
C TYR A 49 0.26 -8.61 -1.98
N ILE A 50 -0.13 -8.50 -0.73
CA ILE A 50 -1.16 -7.57 -0.25
C ILE A 50 -0.52 -6.64 0.77
N VAL A 51 -0.76 -5.34 0.66
CA VAL A 51 -0.35 -4.34 1.64
C VAL A 51 -1.61 -3.78 2.29
N VAL A 52 -1.98 -4.29 3.47
CA VAL A 52 -3.05 -3.72 4.29
C VAL A 52 -2.59 -2.34 4.75
N MET A 53 -3.19 -1.28 4.18
CA MET A 53 -2.68 0.08 4.32
C MET A 53 -2.67 0.55 5.77
N ALA A 54 -3.76 0.29 6.50
CA ALA A 54 -3.90 0.73 7.89
C ALA A 54 -4.69 -0.29 8.71
N THR A 55 -4.29 -0.45 9.97
CA THR A 55 -4.97 -1.29 10.96
C THR A 55 -5.86 -0.49 11.91
N ALA A 56 -5.79 0.85 11.81
CA ALA A 56 -6.68 1.80 12.48
C ALA A 56 -6.99 3.00 11.59
N LEU A 57 -8.18 3.57 11.74
CA LEU A 57 -8.62 4.78 11.06
C LEU A 57 -9.66 5.51 11.90
N TYR A 58 -9.61 6.86 11.97
CA TYR A 58 -10.56 7.69 12.73
C TYR A 58 -10.74 7.26 14.20
N ASP A 59 -9.61 6.98 14.88
CA ASP A 59 -9.57 6.52 16.27
C ASP A 59 -10.38 5.22 16.51
N ARG A 60 -10.41 4.33 15.50
CA ARG A 60 -10.99 2.99 15.54
C ARG A 60 -10.00 1.97 15.00
N CYS A 61 -9.91 0.81 15.64
CA CYS A 61 -9.11 -0.32 15.17
C CYS A 61 -9.97 -1.31 14.38
N TYR A 62 -9.37 -1.97 13.40
CA TYR A 62 -9.97 -3.06 12.64
C TYR A 62 -9.69 -4.45 13.26
N PHE A 63 -9.24 -4.46 14.50
CA PHE A 63 -9.02 -5.63 15.33
C PHE A 63 -9.23 -5.23 16.80
N GLU A 64 -9.44 -6.20 17.68
CA GLU A 64 -9.57 -5.93 19.11
C GLU A 64 -8.24 -5.39 19.67
N SER A 65 -8.26 -4.17 20.17
CA SER A 65 -7.09 -3.42 20.62
C SER A 65 -7.39 -2.60 21.85
N SER A 66 -6.39 -2.42 22.71
CA SER A 66 -6.48 -1.51 23.85
C SER A 66 -6.12 -0.06 23.50
N VAL A 67 -5.69 0.20 22.24
CA VAL A 67 -5.31 1.54 21.77
C VAL A 67 -6.53 2.37 21.42
N PHE A 68 -7.42 1.84 20.59
CA PHE A 68 -8.67 2.47 20.18
C PHE A 68 -9.82 1.45 20.23
N PRO A 69 -11.08 1.91 20.36
CA PRO A 69 -12.25 1.05 20.22
C PRO A 69 -12.29 0.37 18.85
N LEU A 70 -12.95 -0.79 18.80
CA LEU A 70 -13.20 -1.50 17.56
C LEU A 70 -14.04 -0.65 16.58
N ALA A 71 -13.75 -0.75 15.29
CA ALA A 71 -14.57 -0.13 14.26
C ALA A 71 -15.98 -0.76 14.23
N ASP A 72 -16.98 0.08 14.01
CA ASP A 72 -18.39 -0.35 13.94
C ASP A 72 -18.72 -0.86 12.54
N ILE A 73 -18.24 -2.08 12.24
CA ILE A 73 -18.46 -2.79 10.99
C ILE A 73 -18.87 -4.24 11.28
N PRO A 74 -19.63 -4.93 10.39
CA PRO A 74 -20.13 -6.29 10.64
C PRO A 74 -19.03 -7.33 10.85
N CYS A 75 -17.88 -7.17 10.20
CA CYS A 75 -16.73 -8.03 10.42
C CYS A 75 -15.86 -7.46 11.54
N ALA A 76 -15.93 -8.03 12.72
CA ALA A 76 -15.16 -7.59 13.88
C ALA A 76 -13.64 -7.71 13.70
N ASP A 77 -13.18 -8.56 12.76
CA ASP A 77 -11.77 -8.80 12.49
C ASP A 77 -11.51 -9.05 11.00
N PRO A 78 -11.53 -7.99 10.18
CA PRO A 78 -11.22 -8.12 8.77
C PRO A 78 -9.76 -8.49 8.50
N ILE A 79 -8.84 -8.18 9.43
CA ILE A 79 -7.41 -8.51 9.30
C ILE A 79 -7.22 -10.02 9.39
N GLU A 80 -7.85 -10.68 10.37
CA GLU A 80 -7.86 -12.14 10.49
C GLU A 80 -8.43 -12.80 9.22
N ALA A 81 -9.56 -12.27 8.70
CA ALA A 81 -10.17 -12.82 7.49
C ALA A 81 -9.24 -12.72 6.26
N VAL A 82 -8.49 -11.64 6.14
CA VAL A 82 -7.51 -11.43 5.07
C VAL A 82 -6.32 -12.39 5.23
N LEU A 83 -5.75 -12.49 6.43
CA LEU A 83 -4.57 -13.34 6.69
C LEU A 83 -4.90 -14.84 6.54
N ASP A 84 -6.03 -15.31 7.11
CA ASP A 84 -6.50 -16.69 6.97
C ASP A 84 -6.65 -17.11 5.51
N GLU A 85 -7.24 -16.25 4.67
CA GLU A 85 -7.39 -16.58 3.25
C GLU A 85 -6.09 -16.42 2.47
N ALA A 86 -5.24 -15.45 2.85
CA ALA A 86 -3.91 -15.28 2.26
C ALA A 86 -3.01 -16.47 2.53
N ASP A 87 -3.09 -17.11 3.73
CA ASP A 87 -2.39 -18.36 4.03
C ASP A 87 -2.76 -19.47 3.03
N LYS A 88 -4.05 -19.63 2.73
CA LYS A 88 -4.55 -20.65 1.78
C LYS A 88 -4.15 -20.35 0.34
N CYS A 89 -4.10 -19.07 -0.02
CA CYS A 89 -3.73 -18.62 -1.36
C CYS A 89 -2.21 -18.49 -1.58
N GLY A 90 -1.38 -18.59 -0.53
CA GLY A 90 0.06 -18.39 -0.60
C GLY A 90 0.47 -16.93 -0.85
N ILE A 91 -0.39 -15.96 -0.48
CA ILE A 91 -0.12 -14.52 -0.62
C ILE A 91 0.63 -14.02 0.61
N LYS A 92 1.58 -13.12 0.39
CA LYS A 92 2.34 -12.42 1.43
C LYS A 92 1.67 -11.11 1.81
N VAL A 93 1.40 -10.89 3.09
CA VAL A 93 0.70 -9.72 3.59
C VAL A 93 1.63 -8.83 4.41
N PHE A 94 1.67 -7.54 4.07
CA PHE A 94 2.21 -6.51 4.94
C PHE A 94 1.07 -5.89 5.74
N LEU A 95 1.24 -5.76 7.06
CA LEU A 95 0.31 -5.04 7.92
C LEU A 95 0.80 -3.60 8.14
N GLY A 96 -0.08 -2.64 7.89
CA GLY A 96 0.19 -1.23 8.20
C GLY A 96 0.18 -0.96 9.70
N ASN A 97 1.22 -0.31 10.22
CA ASN A 97 1.29 0.12 11.62
C ASN A 97 0.59 1.47 11.90
N GLY A 98 -0.43 1.83 11.18
CA GLY A 98 -1.19 3.11 11.26
C GLY A 98 -2.65 2.94 10.82
N PHE A 99 -3.50 3.99 10.84
CA PHE A 99 -3.23 5.36 11.26
C PHE A 99 -3.62 5.56 12.73
N TYR A 100 -2.65 5.70 13.62
CA TYR A 100 -2.85 5.94 15.07
C TYR A 100 -2.78 7.42 15.43
N GLY A 101 -2.64 8.30 14.46
CA GLY A 101 -2.77 9.75 14.50
C GLY A 101 -3.69 10.28 13.39
N ASP A 102 -3.73 11.60 13.24
CA ASP A 102 -4.49 12.25 12.17
C ASP A 102 -3.81 11.98 10.82
N TRP A 103 -4.42 11.14 9.98
CA TRP A 103 -3.88 10.77 8.66
C TRP A 103 -3.63 11.98 7.73
N THR A 104 -4.29 13.13 7.99
CA THR A 104 -4.06 14.37 7.22
C THR A 104 -2.77 15.09 7.62
N LYS A 105 -2.10 14.63 8.67
CA LYS A 105 -0.92 15.26 9.27
C LYS A 105 0.26 14.30 9.44
N PRO A 106 0.66 13.57 8.41
CA PRO A 106 1.74 12.57 8.55
C PRO A 106 3.04 13.16 9.09
N GLY A 107 3.39 14.40 8.70
CA GLY A 107 4.57 15.09 9.24
C GLY A 107 4.52 15.38 10.75
N VAL A 108 3.34 15.47 11.35
CA VAL A 108 3.16 15.57 12.80
C VAL A 108 3.23 14.18 13.42
N ASN A 109 2.57 13.20 12.83
CA ASN A 109 2.52 11.83 13.35
C ASN A 109 3.92 11.24 13.54
N ILE A 110 4.79 11.36 12.53
CA ILE A 110 6.16 10.80 12.56
C ILE A 110 7.08 11.45 13.62
N THR A 111 6.66 12.56 14.23
CA THR A 111 7.43 13.26 15.28
C THR A 111 6.71 13.26 16.65
N SER A 112 5.47 12.78 16.69
CA SER A 112 4.67 12.72 17.93
C SER A 112 4.99 11.44 18.71
N GLY A 113 5.60 11.58 19.90
CA GLY A 113 5.85 10.45 20.78
C GLY A 113 4.57 9.68 21.10
N GLU A 114 3.45 10.37 21.35
CA GLU A 114 2.17 9.75 21.67
C GLU A 114 1.64 8.88 20.50
N VAL A 115 1.74 9.37 19.26
CA VAL A 115 1.31 8.60 18.09
C VAL A 115 2.21 7.39 17.86
N ILE A 116 3.52 7.55 18.02
CA ILE A 116 4.51 6.47 17.91
C ILE A 116 4.26 5.40 19.00
N ASP A 117 4.03 5.80 20.23
CA ASP A 117 3.75 4.88 21.35
C ASP A 117 2.47 4.09 21.12
N ARG A 118 1.41 4.73 20.61
CA ARG A 118 0.16 4.05 20.19
C ARG A 118 0.42 3.03 19.08
N SER A 119 1.17 3.43 18.06
CA SER A 119 1.54 2.56 16.94
C SER A 119 2.34 1.34 17.44
N PHE A 120 3.31 1.52 18.32
CA PHE A 120 4.12 0.43 18.86
C PHE A 120 3.30 -0.52 19.72
N LYS A 121 2.42 0.01 20.58
CA LYS A 121 1.49 -0.81 21.33
C LYS A 121 0.59 -1.65 20.43
N ALA A 122 0.08 -1.05 19.37
CA ALA A 122 -0.72 -1.78 18.38
C ALA A 122 0.12 -2.85 17.64
N MET A 123 1.38 -2.57 17.32
CA MET A 123 2.28 -3.58 16.72
C MET A 123 2.48 -4.78 17.65
N ASP A 124 2.59 -4.58 18.96
CA ASP A 124 2.67 -5.67 19.94
C ASP A 124 1.41 -6.52 19.93
N GLU A 125 0.23 -5.89 19.99
CA GLU A 125 -1.06 -6.56 19.97
C GLU A 125 -1.30 -7.32 18.63
N LEU A 126 -0.94 -6.71 17.50
CA LEU A 126 -1.01 -7.34 16.17
C LEU A 126 -0.05 -8.54 16.09
N THR A 127 1.15 -8.43 16.67
CA THR A 127 2.12 -9.53 16.71
C THR A 127 1.59 -10.68 17.56
N GLU A 128 1.09 -10.41 18.77
CA GLU A 128 0.51 -11.43 19.64
C GLU A 128 -0.62 -12.17 18.92
N LYS A 129 -1.47 -11.43 18.21
CA LYS A 129 -2.65 -11.97 17.58
C LYS A 129 -2.37 -12.71 16.26
N TYR A 130 -1.50 -12.17 15.40
CA TYR A 130 -1.37 -12.62 14.00
C TYR A 130 -0.01 -13.20 13.61
N ALA A 131 1.00 -13.24 14.48
CA ALA A 131 2.32 -13.77 14.12
C ALA A 131 2.31 -15.24 13.71
N HIS A 132 1.26 -15.98 14.04
CA HIS A 132 1.08 -17.37 13.68
C HIS A 132 0.72 -17.60 12.21
N HIS A 133 0.23 -16.57 11.50
CA HIS A 133 -0.08 -16.65 10.07
C HIS A 133 1.19 -16.69 9.21
N SER A 134 1.28 -17.66 8.34
CA SER A 134 2.38 -17.80 7.38
C SER A 134 2.38 -16.68 6.34
N SER A 135 1.20 -16.12 6.05
CA SER A 135 1.01 -14.98 5.17
C SER A 135 1.47 -13.65 5.77
N PHE A 136 1.55 -13.49 7.09
CA PHE A 136 2.08 -12.27 7.70
C PHE A 136 3.57 -12.14 7.38
N TYR A 137 3.87 -11.40 6.33
CA TYR A 137 5.19 -11.28 5.75
C TYR A 137 6.00 -10.10 6.29
N GLY A 138 5.34 -9.00 6.60
CA GLY A 138 6.04 -7.80 7.04
C GLY A 138 5.15 -6.65 7.48
N TRP A 139 5.79 -5.52 7.76
CA TRP A 139 5.18 -4.28 8.21
C TRP A 139 5.23 -3.21 7.12
N TYR A 140 4.17 -2.45 6.98
CA TYR A 140 4.11 -1.24 6.17
C TYR A 140 3.96 -0.01 7.06
N PHE A 141 4.76 1.03 6.83
CA PHE A 141 4.69 2.29 7.58
C PHE A 141 3.92 3.34 6.78
N PRO A 142 2.62 3.56 7.08
CA PRO A 142 1.71 4.33 6.24
C PRO A 142 1.79 5.86 6.42
N ASP A 143 2.48 6.37 7.45
CA ASP A 143 2.69 7.81 7.61
C ASP A 143 3.70 8.33 6.57
N GLU A 144 3.25 8.33 5.32
CA GLU A 144 4.05 8.66 4.15
C GLU A 144 4.48 10.12 4.14
N THR A 145 5.69 10.38 3.66
CA THR A 145 6.16 11.74 3.48
C THR A 145 6.62 12.02 2.06
N CYS A 146 6.61 13.32 1.73
CA CYS A 146 7.13 13.81 0.45
C CYS A 146 8.65 13.74 0.43
N ILE A 147 9.22 13.08 -0.59
CA ILE A 147 10.66 13.01 -0.81
C ILE A 147 11.17 14.03 -1.85
N ILE A 148 10.47 15.16 -2.00
CA ILE A 148 10.98 16.24 -2.85
C ILE A 148 12.41 16.60 -2.43
N LEU A 149 13.32 16.54 -3.40
CA LEU A 149 14.77 16.66 -3.24
C LEU A 149 15.40 15.45 -2.53
N ARG A 150 14.94 15.03 -1.37
CA ARG A 150 15.48 13.92 -0.56
C ARG A 150 14.53 13.52 0.57
N PHE A 151 14.84 12.43 1.24
CA PHE A 151 14.21 12.06 2.53
C PHE A 151 14.49 13.13 3.59
N SER A 152 13.47 13.50 4.37
CA SER A 152 13.65 14.38 5.53
C SER A 152 14.31 13.62 6.68
N GLY A 153 15.09 14.33 7.52
CA GLY A 153 15.73 13.72 8.68
C GLY A 153 14.73 13.12 9.68
N ASP A 154 13.56 13.74 9.86
CA ASP A 154 12.51 13.25 10.76
C ASP A 154 11.86 11.97 10.22
N PHE A 155 11.61 11.92 8.91
CA PHE A 155 11.10 10.69 8.30
C PHE A 155 12.09 9.52 8.40
N MET A 156 13.37 9.78 8.16
CA MET A 156 14.41 8.75 8.31
C MET A 156 14.51 8.24 9.75
N LYS A 157 14.43 9.13 10.74
CA LYS A 157 14.39 8.73 12.16
C LYS A 157 13.17 7.87 12.48
N TYR A 158 12.00 8.29 12.00
CA TYR A 158 10.73 7.55 12.18
C TYR A 158 10.83 6.15 11.58
N VAL A 159 11.23 6.03 10.30
CA VAL A 159 11.37 4.73 9.62
C VAL A 159 12.34 3.83 10.39
N ASN A 160 13.52 4.32 10.73
CA ASN A 160 14.51 3.53 11.46
C ASN A 160 14.03 3.12 12.86
N LEU A 161 13.24 3.96 13.54
CA LEU A 161 12.63 3.66 14.82
C LEU A 161 11.55 2.55 14.70
N CYS A 162 10.68 2.64 13.69
CA CYS A 162 9.68 1.61 13.40
C CYS A 162 10.34 0.28 13.00
N SER A 163 11.39 0.32 12.18
CA SER A 163 12.15 -0.88 11.79
C SER A 163 12.84 -1.53 12.98
N ALA A 164 13.45 -0.74 13.86
CA ALA A 164 14.03 -1.27 15.10
C ALA A 164 12.98 -1.99 15.96
N ARG A 165 11.77 -1.40 16.10
CA ARG A 165 10.66 -2.06 16.80
C ARG A 165 10.23 -3.35 16.10
N CYS A 166 10.11 -3.32 14.78
CA CYS A 166 9.80 -4.50 13.98
C CYS A 166 10.79 -5.64 14.23
N HIS A 167 12.10 -5.36 14.17
CA HIS A 167 13.15 -6.35 14.41
C HIS A 167 13.15 -6.88 15.84
N GLU A 168 12.74 -6.08 16.82
CA GLU A 168 12.62 -6.50 18.21
C GLU A 168 11.48 -7.51 18.42
N ILE A 169 10.29 -7.23 17.86
CA ILE A 169 9.08 -8.04 18.11
C ILE A 169 8.85 -9.13 17.08
N THR A 170 9.37 -8.95 15.84
CA THR A 170 9.18 -9.86 14.70
C THR A 170 10.46 -9.89 13.84
N PRO A 171 11.56 -10.49 14.30
CA PRO A 171 12.88 -10.39 13.67
C PRO A 171 12.97 -10.98 12.26
N ASP A 172 12.06 -11.85 11.89
CA ASP A 172 11.95 -12.49 10.56
C ASP A 172 11.08 -11.69 9.57
N LYS A 173 10.33 -10.70 10.03
CA LYS A 173 9.41 -9.91 9.19
C LYS A 173 10.14 -8.79 8.45
N LYS A 174 9.58 -8.43 7.30
CA LYS A 174 10.11 -7.42 6.39
C LYS A 174 9.48 -6.04 6.62
N THR A 175 10.13 -5.00 6.14
CA THR A 175 9.67 -3.62 6.27
C THR A 175 9.49 -2.95 4.91
N LEU A 176 8.41 -2.19 4.75
CA LEU A 176 8.01 -1.51 3.52
C LEU A 176 7.60 -0.06 3.81
N ILE A 177 8.04 0.87 2.95
CA ILE A 177 7.54 2.25 2.87
C ILE A 177 7.15 2.60 1.44
N ALA A 178 6.20 3.57 1.27
CA ALA A 178 5.73 4.01 -0.05
C ALA A 178 5.75 5.55 -0.18
N PRO A 179 6.93 6.19 -0.30
CA PRO A 179 7.03 7.64 -0.34
C PRO A 179 6.54 8.23 -1.67
N TYR A 180 6.00 9.46 -1.60
CA TYR A 180 5.58 10.26 -2.75
C TYR A 180 6.52 11.46 -3.01
N GLY A 181 6.31 12.22 -4.10
CA GLY A 181 7.22 13.31 -4.54
C GLY A 181 8.38 12.80 -5.40
N THR A 182 8.22 11.63 -5.96
CA THR A 182 9.20 10.84 -6.71
C THR A 182 9.77 11.58 -7.93
N ASN A 183 8.93 12.33 -8.64
CA ASN A 183 9.32 13.09 -9.84
C ASN A 183 10.32 14.21 -9.56
N LEU A 184 10.31 14.77 -8.35
CA LEU A 184 11.16 15.90 -7.91
C LEU A 184 12.35 15.48 -7.06
N THR A 185 12.57 14.18 -6.86
CA THR A 185 13.67 13.64 -6.08
C THR A 185 15.00 13.84 -6.79
N LEU A 186 16.02 14.33 -6.07
CA LEU A 186 17.39 14.47 -6.58
C LEU A 186 18.23 13.27 -6.17
N THR A 187 18.49 12.36 -7.10
CA THR A 187 19.28 11.12 -6.87
C THR A 187 20.78 11.38 -6.86
N ASN A 188 21.23 12.37 -6.09
CA ASN A 188 22.64 12.72 -5.90
C ASN A 188 23.29 11.92 -4.74
N SER A 189 24.56 12.21 -4.40
CA SER A 189 25.28 11.52 -3.31
C SER A 189 24.53 11.58 -1.98
N LYS A 190 23.98 12.74 -1.60
CA LYS A 190 23.22 12.89 -0.34
C LYS A 190 21.96 12.01 -0.30
N TYR A 191 21.31 11.79 -1.44
CA TYR A 191 20.18 10.87 -1.54
C TYR A 191 20.63 9.41 -1.40
N ILE A 192 21.76 9.06 -2.03
CA ILE A 192 22.34 7.72 -1.94
C ILE A 192 22.76 7.42 -0.49
N ASP A 193 23.40 8.37 0.19
CA ASP A 193 23.79 8.25 1.60
C ASP A 193 22.54 8.07 2.51
N ALA A 194 21.47 8.81 2.21
CA ALA A 194 20.19 8.66 2.92
C ALA A 194 19.58 7.26 2.70
N LEU A 195 19.55 6.77 1.46
CA LEU A 195 19.12 5.40 1.15
C LEU A 195 19.93 4.35 1.90
N ALA A 196 21.24 4.50 1.93
CA ALA A 196 22.14 3.56 2.61
C ALA A 196 21.94 3.54 4.14
N SER A 197 21.41 4.62 4.72
CA SER A 197 21.13 4.76 6.16
C SER A 197 19.71 4.45 6.59
N LEU A 198 18.79 4.22 5.63
CA LEU A 198 17.43 3.77 5.93
C LEU A 198 17.42 2.28 6.26
N ASP A 199 16.92 1.93 7.44
CA ASP A 199 16.73 0.56 7.86
C ASP A 199 15.35 0.05 7.39
N VAL A 200 15.24 -0.24 6.09
CA VAL A 200 14.03 -0.73 5.46
C VAL A 200 14.40 -1.74 4.36
N ASP A 201 13.57 -2.80 4.19
CA ASP A 201 13.82 -3.82 3.16
C ASP A 201 13.34 -3.36 1.78
N PHE A 202 12.18 -2.71 1.70
CA PHE A 202 11.53 -2.34 0.44
C PHE A 202 11.09 -0.88 0.43
N ILE A 203 11.30 -0.19 -0.69
CA ILE A 203 10.77 1.15 -0.94
C ILE A 203 9.94 1.11 -2.22
N ALA A 204 8.62 1.22 -2.09
CA ALA A 204 7.67 1.26 -3.20
C ALA A 204 7.39 2.73 -3.57
N TYR A 205 8.08 3.24 -4.57
CA TYR A 205 7.91 4.62 -4.99
C TYR A 205 6.61 4.81 -5.75
N GLN A 206 5.79 5.77 -5.30
CA GLN A 206 4.57 6.16 -6.00
C GLN A 206 4.90 6.81 -7.35
N ASP A 207 4.25 6.36 -8.42
CA ASP A 207 4.44 6.92 -9.77
C ASP A 207 3.73 8.26 -9.97
N GLU A 208 2.77 8.59 -9.10
CA GLU A 208 2.03 9.86 -9.02
C GLU A 208 1.33 10.26 -10.34
N ILE A 209 0.95 9.28 -11.17
CA ILE A 209 0.29 9.51 -12.47
C ILE A 209 -1.21 9.75 -12.30
N GLY A 210 -1.88 9.01 -11.42
CA GLY A 210 -3.31 9.19 -11.11
C GLY A 210 -3.58 10.55 -10.45
N VAL A 211 -2.71 11.00 -9.55
CA VAL A 211 -2.75 12.35 -8.93
C VAL A 211 -2.23 13.47 -9.85
N LYS A 212 -1.87 13.13 -11.10
CA LYS A 212 -1.46 14.08 -12.16
C LYS A 212 -0.18 14.90 -11.85
N LYS A 213 0.65 14.46 -10.90
CA LYS A 213 1.94 15.09 -10.62
C LYS A 213 3.04 14.61 -11.57
N THR A 214 2.89 13.39 -12.10
CA THR A 214 3.80 12.79 -13.09
C THR A 214 3.01 12.42 -14.35
N ARG A 215 3.64 12.56 -15.51
CA ARG A 215 3.08 12.08 -16.77
C ARG A 215 3.63 10.70 -17.09
N VAL A 216 2.84 9.84 -17.73
CA VAL A 216 3.23 8.45 -18.08
C VAL A 216 4.62 8.38 -18.74
N TRP A 217 4.92 9.26 -19.69
CA TRP A 217 6.20 9.26 -20.39
C TRP A 217 7.41 9.65 -19.52
N GLN A 218 7.19 10.18 -18.31
CA GLN A 218 8.27 10.58 -17.38
C GLN A 218 8.67 9.42 -16.46
N SER A 219 7.77 8.45 -16.20
CA SER A 219 7.96 7.42 -15.17
C SER A 219 9.18 6.54 -15.49
N GLU A 220 9.43 6.17 -16.74
CA GLU A 220 10.61 5.39 -17.12
C GLU A 220 11.91 6.05 -16.65
N ARG A 221 12.12 7.32 -17.01
CA ARG A 221 13.32 8.06 -16.62
C ARG A 221 13.45 8.25 -15.11
N ILE A 222 12.31 8.40 -14.42
CA ILE A 222 12.27 8.55 -12.96
C ILE A 222 12.76 7.25 -12.32
N PHE A 223 12.20 6.10 -12.69
CA PHE A 223 12.57 4.81 -12.14
C PHE A 223 13.99 4.38 -12.54
N GLU A 224 14.45 4.71 -13.75
CA GLU A 224 15.84 4.50 -14.15
C GLU A 224 16.84 5.19 -13.21
N ARG A 225 16.61 6.47 -12.86
CA ARG A 225 17.52 7.18 -11.97
C ARG A 225 17.42 6.74 -10.52
N LEU A 226 16.22 6.30 -10.05
CA LEU A 226 16.04 5.68 -8.74
C LEU A 226 16.81 4.36 -8.66
N LYS A 227 16.69 3.50 -9.69
CA LYS A 227 17.44 2.24 -9.77
C LYS A 227 18.95 2.47 -9.64
N LYS A 228 19.49 3.45 -10.39
CA LYS A 228 20.91 3.81 -10.29
C LYS A 228 21.33 4.27 -8.89
N ALA A 229 20.43 4.92 -8.15
CA ALA A 229 20.71 5.33 -6.77
C ALA A 229 20.65 4.14 -5.81
N HIS A 230 19.66 3.25 -5.96
CA HIS A 230 19.51 2.01 -5.19
C HIS A 230 20.70 1.08 -5.38
N ASP A 231 21.15 0.89 -6.63
CA ASP A 231 22.34 0.06 -6.93
C ASP A 231 23.61 0.57 -6.24
N LYS A 232 23.74 1.89 -6.08
CA LYS A 232 24.88 2.49 -5.37
C LYS A 232 24.73 2.43 -3.85
N ALA A 233 23.52 2.54 -3.33
CA ALA A 233 23.25 2.47 -1.91
C ALA A 233 23.37 1.03 -1.38
N GLY A 234 22.97 0.02 -2.18
CA GLY A 234 23.10 -1.40 -1.86
C GLY A 234 22.31 -1.85 -0.63
N ARG A 235 21.16 -1.19 -0.33
CA ARG A 235 20.41 -1.45 0.91
C ARG A 235 18.99 -1.97 0.63
N ALA A 236 18.03 -1.11 0.42
CA ALA A 236 16.65 -1.46 0.17
C ALA A 236 16.41 -1.89 -1.28
N ALA A 237 15.51 -2.85 -1.51
CA ALA A 237 15.03 -3.18 -2.85
C ALA A 237 14.06 -2.11 -3.36
N LEU A 238 14.16 -1.79 -4.66
CA LEU A 238 13.30 -0.81 -5.30
C LEU A 238 12.03 -1.49 -5.81
N TRP A 239 10.89 -1.08 -5.26
CA TRP A 239 9.57 -1.43 -5.78
C TRP A 239 8.93 -0.21 -6.46
N ALA A 240 7.98 -0.46 -7.35
CA ALA A 240 7.14 0.58 -7.93
C ALA A 240 5.74 0.46 -7.36
N ASP A 241 5.16 1.57 -6.94
CA ASP A 241 3.74 1.71 -6.64
C ASP A 241 3.08 2.50 -7.77
N ILE A 242 2.27 1.82 -8.58
CA ILE A 242 1.57 2.43 -9.71
C ILE A 242 0.13 2.74 -9.37
N GLU A 243 -0.29 3.96 -9.63
CA GLU A 243 -1.66 4.41 -9.35
C GLU A 243 -2.63 3.89 -10.42
N LEU A 244 -3.57 3.01 -10.01
CA LEU A 244 -4.56 2.37 -10.88
C LEU A 244 -5.81 3.23 -11.10
N PHE A 245 -5.87 4.42 -10.53
CA PHE A 245 -7.03 5.31 -10.51
C PHE A 245 -6.86 6.56 -11.35
N LYS A 246 -7.97 7.19 -11.64
CA LYS A 246 -8.10 8.60 -12.06
C LYS A 246 -9.16 9.27 -11.20
N PHE A 247 -9.07 10.58 -11.01
CA PHE A 247 -10.12 11.34 -10.34
C PHE A 247 -11.33 11.59 -11.25
N GLU A 248 -12.54 11.42 -10.71
CA GLU A 248 -13.79 11.79 -11.37
C GLU A 248 -13.83 13.29 -11.70
N GLY A 249 -13.26 14.12 -10.82
CA GLY A 249 -13.23 15.57 -10.93
C GLY A 249 -11.92 16.16 -10.41
N MET A 250 -12.02 17.03 -9.39
CA MET A 250 -10.86 17.69 -8.80
C MET A 250 -10.04 16.70 -7.97
N VAL A 251 -8.71 16.71 -8.20
CA VAL A 251 -7.74 15.90 -7.46
C VAL A 251 -7.88 16.11 -5.95
N TYR A 252 -7.87 15.04 -5.19
CA TYR A 252 -8.09 14.96 -3.73
C TYR A 252 -9.47 15.40 -3.22
N LYS A 253 -10.40 15.80 -4.09
CA LYS A 253 -11.74 16.31 -3.71
C LYS A 253 -12.88 15.62 -4.45
N SER A 254 -12.60 14.57 -5.17
CA SER A 254 -13.60 13.79 -5.91
C SER A 254 -13.26 12.31 -5.86
N ALA A 255 -14.23 11.48 -6.24
CA ALA A 255 -14.08 10.04 -6.24
C ALA A 255 -12.93 9.56 -7.13
N LEU A 256 -12.32 8.47 -6.71
CA LEU A 256 -11.42 7.72 -7.55
C LEU A 256 -12.23 6.76 -8.43
N LEU A 257 -11.87 6.74 -9.71
CA LEU A 257 -12.40 5.82 -10.71
C LEU A 257 -11.25 4.98 -11.28
N PRO A 258 -11.52 3.77 -11.76
CA PRO A 258 -10.52 2.99 -12.49
C PRO A 258 -9.90 3.78 -13.64
N ALA A 259 -8.60 3.69 -13.78
CA ALA A 259 -7.90 4.27 -14.92
C ALA A 259 -8.09 3.44 -16.18
N ASP A 260 -7.85 4.04 -17.33
CA ASP A 260 -7.85 3.32 -18.60
C ASP A 260 -6.72 2.28 -18.61
N PHE A 261 -7.00 1.04 -18.96
CA PHE A 261 -6.03 -0.05 -18.92
C PHE A 261 -4.78 0.24 -19.80
N LYS A 262 -4.95 0.89 -20.94
CA LYS A 262 -3.80 1.31 -21.80
C LYS A 262 -2.81 2.22 -21.05
N ARG A 263 -3.30 3.04 -20.10
CA ARG A 263 -2.43 3.84 -19.26
C ARG A 263 -1.65 2.93 -18.29
N ILE A 264 -2.35 2.00 -17.63
CA ILE A 264 -1.75 1.05 -16.67
C ILE A 264 -0.73 0.15 -17.36
N GLU A 265 -1.04 -0.38 -18.54
CA GLU A 265 -0.10 -1.17 -19.34
C GLU A 265 1.21 -0.41 -19.62
N ARG A 266 1.12 0.88 -19.93
CA ARG A 266 2.31 1.74 -20.10
C ARG A 266 3.05 2.02 -18.80
N GLN A 267 2.33 2.22 -17.68
CA GLN A 267 2.94 2.38 -16.37
C GLN A 267 3.77 1.14 -16.03
N ILE A 268 3.18 -0.06 -16.17
CA ILE A 268 3.89 -1.34 -15.97
C ILE A 268 5.13 -1.42 -16.88
N ALA A 269 4.99 -1.19 -18.17
CA ALA A 269 6.09 -1.28 -19.13
C ALA A 269 7.24 -0.33 -18.80
N ASN A 270 6.94 0.89 -18.33
CA ASN A 270 7.94 1.91 -18.00
C ASN A 270 8.73 1.59 -16.72
N VAL A 271 8.10 0.99 -15.71
CA VAL A 271 8.77 0.72 -14.42
C VAL A 271 9.39 -0.67 -14.35
N ALA A 272 8.87 -1.63 -15.13
CA ALA A 272 9.28 -3.03 -15.10
C ALA A 272 10.79 -3.29 -15.29
N PRO A 273 11.54 -2.53 -16.12
CA PRO A 273 12.99 -2.72 -16.26
C PRO A 273 13.80 -2.34 -15.02
N TYR A 274 13.21 -1.55 -14.11
CA TYR A 274 13.93 -0.92 -13.01
C TYR A 274 13.47 -1.37 -11.63
N ALA A 275 12.21 -1.78 -11.49
CA ALA A 275 11.64 -2.20 -10.21
C ALA A 275 11.74 -3.71 -10.02
N ASP A 276 12.12 -4.14 -8.81
CA ASP A 276 12.16 -5.56 -8.44
C ASP A 276 10.75 -6.14 -8.36
N LYS A 277 9.79 -5.36 -7.82
CA LYS A 277 8.36 -5.67 -7.77
C LYS A 277 7.53 -4.43 -8.15
N ILE A 278 6.34 -4.67 -8.68
CA ILE A 278 5.34 -3.66 -9.00
C ILE A 278 4.11 -3.93 -8.16
N ILE A 279 3.73 -2.99 -7.33
CA ILE A 279 2.45 -3.03 -6.61
C ILE A 279 1.52 -1.93 -7.16
N GLY A 280 0.21 -2.13 -7.00
CA GLY A 280 -0.77 -1.17 -7.49
C GLY A 280 -1.58 -0.54 -6.36
N TYR A 281 -1.79 0.77 -6.41
CA TYR A 281 -2.76 1.43 -5.56
C TYR A 281 -4.04 1.68 -6.35
N GLN A 282 -5.11 0.92 -6.08
CA GLN A 282 -5.28 -0.27 -5.27
C GLN A 282 -6.25 -1.28 -5.93
N TYR A 283 -6.45 -2.45 -5.33
CA TYR A 283 -7.46 -3.41 -5.80
C TYR A 283 -8.88 -3.01 -5.39
N ILE A 284 -9.08 -2.79 -4.07
CA ILE A 284 -10.38 -2.44 -3.50
C ILE A 284 -10.92 -1.17 -4.15
N GLY A 285 -12.15 -1.25 -4.65
CA GLY A 285 -12.83 -0.13 -5.31
C GLY A 285 -12.50 0.05 -6.80
N LEU A 286 -11.35 -0.44 -7.27
CA LEU A 286 -10.88 -0.20 -8.64
C LEU A 286 -10.90 -1.44 -9.55
N MET A 287 -10.90 -2.63 -8.98
CA MET A 287 -11.01 -3.89 -9.72
C MET A 287 -12.05 -4.82 -9.08
N ASN A 288 -12.98 -5.32 -9.87
CA ASN A 288 -13.95 -6.31 -9.44
C ASN A 288 -14.23 -7.29 -10.59
N PRO A 289 -14.24 -8.62 -10.35
CA PRO A 289 -14.82 -9.57 -11.30
C PRO A 289 -16.30 -9.23 -11.56
N GLU A 290 -16.80 -9.59 -12.72
CA GLU A 290 -18.20 -9.33 -13.11
C GLU A 290 -19.20 -10.04 -12.17
N ASP A 291 -18.83 -11.21 -11.67
CA ASP A 291 -19.61 -12.08 -10.78
C ASP A 291 -19.20 -11.99 -9.30
N SER A 292 -18.45 -10.92 -8.92
CA SER A 292 -18.03 -10.74 -7.52
C SER A 292 -19.22 -10.63 -6.57
N GLY A 293 -19.31 -11.55 -5.59
CA GLY A 293 -20.24 -11.45 -4.46
C GLY A 293 -19.86 -10.36 -3.46
N SER A 294 -18.65 -9.80 -3.58
CA SER A 294 -18.08 -8.76 -2.73
C SER A 294 -17.81 -7.47 -3.52
N PHE A 295 -18.73 -7.12 -4.41
CA PHE A 295 -18.57 -5.94 -5.26
C PHE A 295 -18.47 -4.66 -4.43
N ALA A 296 -17.38 -3.89 -4.62
CA ALA A 296 -17.17 -2.58 -4.03
C ALA A 296 -16.46 -1.68 -5.05
N GLY A 297 -17.09 -0.59 -5.48
CA GLY A 297 -16.50 0.32 -6.44
C GLY A 297 -17.49 0.86 -7.48
N HIS A 298 -16.97 1.63 -8.41
CA HIS A 298 -17.73 2.08 -9.58
C HIS A 298 -17.85 0.92 -10.60
N GLU A 299 -18.93 0.87 -11.39
CA GLU A 299 -19.18 -0.18 -12.39
C GLU A 299 -18.03 -0.39 -13.37
N SER A 300 -17.28 0.67 -13.72
CA SER A 300 -16.10 0.57 -14.59
C SER A 300 -14.95 -0.28 -14.02
N SER A 301 -15.01 -0.66 -12.75
CA SER A 301 -14.03 -1.55 -12.11
C SER A 301 -14.04 -2.97 -12.70
N VAL A 302 -15.18 -3.40 -13.23
CA VAL A 302 -15.34 -4.68 -13.93
C VAL A 302 -14.53 -4.69 -15.23
N GLU A 303 -14.59 -3.60 -15.97
CA GLU A 303 -13.85 -3.49 -17.24
C GLU A 303 -12.33 -3.47 -17.01
N LEU A 304 -11.86 -2.76 -15.97
CA LEU A 304 -10.43 -2.77 -15.62
C LEU A 304 -9.97 -4.17 -15.22
N TYR A 305 -10.72 -4.88 -14.38
CA TYR A 305 -10.41 -6.26 -14.00
C TYR A 305 -10.33 -7.17 -15.20
N ARG A 306 -11.35 -7.13 -16.09
CA ARG A 306 -11.41 -7.94 -17.31
C ARG A 306 -10.21 -7.70 -18.21
N GLN A 307 -9.89 -6.43 -18.50
CA GLN A 307 -8.76 -6.07 -19.37
C GLN A 307 -7.42 -6.50 -18.78
N TYR A 308 -7.24 -6.36 -17.48
CA TYR A 308 -6.02 -6.79 -16.81
C TYR A 308 -5.90 -8.32 -16.80
N ALA A 309 -6.98 -9.04 -16.51
CA ALA A 309 -6.99 -10.51 -16.58
C ALA A 309 -6.68 -11.04 -18.00
N GLU A 310 -7.14 -10.36 -19.04
CA GLU A 310 -6.80 -10.69 -20.43
C GLU A 310 -5.32 -10.40 -20.74
N TYR A 311 -4.76 -9.33 -20.22
CA TYR A 311 -3.35 -8.98 -20.36
C TYR A 311 -2.43 -10.06 -19.76
N LEU A 312 -2.79 -10.64 -18.63
CA LEU A 312 -2.03 -11.69 -17.97
C LEU A 312 -1.99 -13.03 -18.75
N LYS A 313 -2.85 -13.21 -19.76
CA LYS A 313 -2.87 -14.41 -20.63
C LYS A 313 -1.91 -14.31 -21.79
N LYS A 314 -1.37 -13.12 -22.09
CA LYS A 314 -0.40 -12.86 -23.17
C LYS A 314 1.04 -13.13 -22.70
#